data_6fcad60482296cdfb1103cfeeb80ec1d
#
_entry.id   6fcad60482296cdfb1103cfeeb80ec1d
#
_cell.length_a   1.000
_cell.length_b   1.000
_cell.length_c   1.000
_cell.angle_alpha   90.00
_cell.angle_beta   90.00
_cell.angle_gamma   90.00
#
_symmetry.space_group_name_H-M   'P 1'
#
loop_
_entity.id
_entity.type
_entity.pdbx_description
1 polymer ?
#
loop_
_entity_poly.entity_id
_entity_poly.type
_entity_poly.pdbx_seq_one_letter_code
_entity_poly.pdbx_strand_id
1 'polypeptide(L)'
;MKRKALFGAALGAAALAAVTAVAVSLAGGKATSGVLPAPHPTLVDYQFVSGSETPPTEAQCESVKRTCFTPQAIQSAYDVGPLYAGGLNGKGMTIAIVDSWGSDTIAHDLHVFNNAFGLQPMCGEEGVTCAPGMPTFKVFFPNGSPATTPQPGNGTHIEDKTVWDLETTLDVETAHAIAPGANILLVATTGAETLGVQGFPNMMKAERTVIDNGSAQVISQSFASAEEAFGSTASLLNLRDAFQDAAAKGVTVFGASGDNGTANATKQSLLKQGGNIIPFPTVEWPASDPLVTGVGGTYLCTNPLAGTFDPRTPFFVLGVGAKCGSNTFNPGHNLGEVAWTFSGGGFSHVFSKPSYQSTLPAGSTPIGSMRGVPDIAFQASAATGALVYITLPPDGLSGLICGSAPCSTGWYDIGGTSLATPQWAGLAAIGAQMKGHGLGPINGALYTIASNPAKYAADFYDVATNNTNQGDPSVPGYPATTGWDPVTGLGTPNAAHLIPDLVALTP
;
A
#
# COMPACT_ATOMS: atom_id res chain seq x y z
N MET A 1 62.08 44.53 -36.78
CA MET A 1 62.28 43.32 -35.95
C MET A 1 60.94 42.80 -35.58
N LYS A 2 60.54 41.63 -36.08
CA LYS A 2 59.20 41.11 -36.05
C LYS A 2 59.03 40.24 -34.81
N ARG A 3 58.05 40.54 -33.95
CA ARG A 3 57.60 39.61 -32.89
C ARG A 3 56.34 38.87 -33.39
N LYS A 4 56.44 37.56 -33.43
CA LYS A 4 55.34 36.66 -33.70
C LYS A 4 54.53 36.42 -32.45
N ALA A 5 53.21 36.58 -32.54
CA ALA A 5 52.27 36.17 -31.52
C ALA A 5 51.78 34.75 -31.84
N LEU A 6 51.87 33.86 -30.85
CA LEU A 6 51.25 32.52 -30.92
C LEU A 6 49.80 32.63 -30.45
N PHE A 7 48.86 32.20 -31.28
CA PHE A 7 47.49 31.92 -30.86
C PHE A 7 47.39 30.43 -30.47
N GLY A 8 47.05 30.16 -29.23
CA GLY A 8 46.68 28.85 -28.77
C GLY A 8 45.21 28.59 -29.04
N ALA A 9 44.87 27.61 -29.82
CA ALA A 9 43.52 27.14 -30.06
C ALA A 9 43.15 26.14 -28.96
N ALA A 10 42.12 26.49 -28.13
CA ALA A 10 41.47 25.54 -27.22
C ALA A 10 40.42 24.75 -28.02
N LEU A 11 40.65 23.45 -28.19
CA LEU A 11 39.62 22.52 -28.68
C LEU A 11 38.63 22.25 -27.54
N GLY A 12 37.42 22.76 -27.68
CA GLY A 12 36.29 22.33 -26.91
C GLY A 12 35.72 21.04 -27.50
N ALA A 13 35.81 19.95 -26.78
CA ALA A 13 35.11 18.70 -27.12
C ALA A 13 33.63 18.86 -26.74
N ALA A 14 32.78 19.07 -27.74
CA ALA A 14 31.34 18.94 -27.59
C ALA A 14 30.98 17.44 -27.68
N ALA A 15 30.58 16.88 -26.55
CA ALA A 15 29.97 15.55 -26.53
C ALA A 15 28.54 15.66 -27.07
N LEU A 16 28.33 15.21 -28.31
CA LEU A 16 27.00 14.95 -28.86
C LEU A 16 26.45 13.70 -28.19
N ALA A 17 25.48 13.88 -27.28
CA ALA A 17 24.62 12.78 -26.86
C ALA A 17 23.68 12.45 -28.03
N ALA A 18 23.90 11.32 -28.67
CA ALA A 18 22.97 10.78 -29.65
C ALA A 18 21.76 10.23 -28.92
N VAL A 19 20.67 10.98 -28.93
CA VAL A 19 19.35 10.48 -28.55
C VAL A 19 18.89 9.58 -29.71
N THR A 20 19.05 8.27 -29.55
CA THR A 20 18.40 7.29 -30.43
C THR A 20 16.91 7.24 -30.07
N ALA A 21 16.10 7.94 -30.84
CA ALA A 21 14.66 7.74 -30.84
C ALA A 21 14.39 6.31 -31.36
N VAL A 22 14.04 5.41 -30.42
CA VAL A 22 13.48 4.11 -30.78
C VAL A 22 12.06 4.36 -31.23
N ALA A 23 11.83 4.34 -32.54
CA ALA A 23 10.50 4.29 -33.12
C ALA A 23 9.88 2.93 -32.73
N VAL A 24 9.00 2.92 -31.73
CA VAL A 24 8.17 1.77 -31.41
C VAL A 24 7.14 1.67 -32.54
N SER A 25 7.35 0.74 -33.47
CA SER A 25 6.30 0.36 -34.39
C SER A 25 5.18 -0.34 -33.60
N LEU A 26 4.03 0.28 -33.56
CA LEU A 26 2.78 -0.35 -33.13
C LEU A 26 2.43 -1.46 -34.15
N ALA A 27 3.12 -2.58 -34.04
CA ALA A 27 2.62 -3.80 -34.64
C ALA A 27 1.38 -4.18 -33.84
N GLY A 28 0.21 -4.02 -34.45
CA GLY A 28 -1.07 -4.46 -33.90
C GLY A 28 -1.05 -5.97 -33.68
N GLY A 29 -0.48 -6.40 -32.55
CA GLY A 29 -0.65 -7.74 -32.04
C GLY A 29 -2.10 -7.88 -31.64
N LYS A 30 -2.83 -8.81 -32.28
CA LYS A 30 -4.14 -9.23 -31.83
C LYS A 30 -4.02 -9.57 -30.37
N ALA A 31 -4.71 -8.81 -29.50
CA ALA A 31 -4.85 -9.17 -28.11
C ALA A 31 -5.39 -10.61 -28.08
N THR A 32 -4.62 -11.53 -27.52
CA THR A 32 -5.08 -12.89 -27.28
C THR A 32 -6.13 -12.76 -26.20
N SER A 33 -7.40 -12.79 -26.62
CA SER A 33 -8.55 -12.75 -25.76
C SER A 33 -8.44 -13.89 -24.76
N GLY A 34 -8.37 -13.57 -23.48
CA GLY A 34 -8.53 -14.53 -22.40
C GLY A 34 -7.41 -14.67 -21.39
N VAL A 35 -6.30 -13.96 -21.52
CA VAL A 35 -5.23 -13.97 -20.50
C VAL A 35 -5.49 -12.85 -19.52
N LEU A 36 -5.78 -13.17 -18.26
CA LEU A 36 -5.84 -12.20 -17.18
C LEU A 36 -4.40 -11.83 -16.75
N PRO A 37 -4.16 -10.60 -16.31
CA PRO A 37 -2.87 -10.23 -15.71
C PRO A 37 -2.65 -11.04 -14.43
N ALA A 38 -1.40 -11.29 -14.08
CA ALA A 38 -1.07 -11.77 -12.76
C ALA A 38 -1.22 -10.63 -11.76
N PRO A 39 -1.86 -10.83 -10.61
CA PRO A 39 -1.80 -9.86 -9.53
C PRO A 39 -0.36 -9.80 -9.01
N HIS A 40 0.07 -8.61 -8.61
CA HIS A 40 1.37 -8.39 -7.98
C HIS A 40 1.16 -7.64 -6.67
N PRO A 41 2.04 -7.80 -5.68
CA PRO A 41 2.05 -6.97 -4.49
C PRO A 41 2.29 -5.51 -4.89
N THR A 42 1.77 -4.60 -4.09
CA THR A 42 1.98 -3.16 -4.28
C THR A 42 3.10 -2.65 -3.36
N LEU A 43 4.18 -3.42 -3.30
CA LEU A 43 5.40 -3.13 -2.55
C LEU A 43 6.48 -2.65 -3.52
N VAL A 44 6.93 -1.40 -3.41
CA VAL A 44 7.96 -0.82 -4.31
C VAL A 44 9.34 -0.81 -3.69
N ASP A 45 9.44 -0.59 -2.39
CA ASP A 45 10.73 -0.35 -1.76
C ASP A 45 10.80 -1.00 -0.37
N TYR A 46 11.87 -1.72 -0.17
CA TYR A 46 12.23 -2.34 1.11
C TYR A 46 13.71 -2.11 1.37
N GLN A 47 14.07 -1.81 2.62
CA GLN A 47 15.44 -1.58 3.03
C GLN A 47 15.77 -2.43 4.26
N PHE A 48 16.72 -3.36 4.13
CA PHE A 48 17.27 -4.07 5.27
C PHE A 48 17.99 -3.10 6.21
N VAL A 49 17.69 -3.17 7.50
CA VAL A 49 18.25 -2.27 8.53
C VAL A 49 19.12 -3.03 9.53
N SER A 50 18.64 -4.15 10.08
CA SER A 50 19.34 -4.89 11.14
C SER A 50 18.99 -6.36 11.13
N GLY A 51 19.97 -7.25 11.30
CA GLY A 51 19.79 -8.70 11.44
C GLY A 51 19.55 -9.18 12.87
N SER A 52 19.35 -8.29 13.82
CA SER A 52 19.03 -8.62 15.21
C SER A 52 17.51 -8.71 15.39
N GLU A 53 17.02 -9.54 16.32
CA GLU A 53 15.61 -9.50 16.76
C GLU A 53 15.28 -8.22 17.54
N THR A 54 16.28 -7.54 18.10
CA THR A 54 16.10 -6.23 18.71
C THR A 54 15.84 -5.19 17.63
N PRO A 55 14.76 -4.39 17.71
CA PRO A 55 14.46 -3.40 16.70
C PRO A 55 15.58 -2.37 16.55
N PRO A 56 15.83 -1.90 15.34
CA PRO A 56 16.89 -0.94 15.09
C PRO A 56 16.61 0.39 15.77
N THR A 57 17.69 1.05 16.15
CA THR A 57 17.65 2.43 16.63
C THR A 57 17.45 3.39 15.46
N GLU A 58 16.97 4.61 15.73
CA GLU A 58 16.87 5.66 14.71
C GLU A 58 18.21 5.89 13.99
N ALA A 59 19.33 5.87 14.71
CA ALA A 59 20.66 6.01 14.10
C ALA A 59 21.00 4.88 13.11
N GLN A 60 20.51 3.66 13.34
CA GLN A 60 20.68 2.56 12.38
C GLN A 60 19.81 2.79 11.13
N CYS A 61 18.57 3.24 11.30
CA CYS A 61 17.73 3.63 10.17
C CYS A 61 18.37 4.79 9.38
N GLU A 62 18.89 5.80 10.07
CA GLU A 62 19.61 6.90 9.44
C GLU A 62 20.83 6.46 8.64
N SER A 63 21.56 5.45 9.13
CA SER A 63 22.75 4.93 8.44
C SER A 63 22.42 4.36 7.06
N VAL A 64 21.20 3.84 6.88
CA VAL A 64 20.66 3.36 5.60
C VAL A 64 19.74 4.39 4.90
N LYS A 65 19.75 5.64 5.39
CA LYS A 65 18.99 6.78 4.83
C LYS A 65 17.48 6.59 4.88
N ARG A 66 16.98 6.03 5.96
CA ARG A 66 15.55 5.85 6.25
C ARG A 66 15.18 6.53 7.57
N THR A 67 13.92 6.86 7.72
CA THR A 67 13.25 7.12 9.00
C THR A 67 12.30 5.96 9.24
N CYS A 68 12.61 5.15 10.24
CA CYS A 68 11.82 3.98 10.54
C CYS A 68 10.76 4.32 11.57
N PHE A 69 9.50 4.22 11.22
CA PHE A 69 8.41 4.44 12.16
C PHE A 69 8.05 3.16 12.91
N THR A 70 7.98 3.28 14.23
CA THR A 70 7.44 2.22 15.08
C THR A 70 5.92 2.24 15.06
N PRO A 71 5.24 1.13 15.46
CA PRO A 71 3.79 1.11 15.61
C PRO A 71 3.25 2.29 16.43
N GLN A 72 3.90 2.61 17.55
CA GLN A 72 3.48 3.71 18.43
C GLN A 72 3.62 5.08 17.76
N ALA A 73 4.65 5.28 16.94
CA ALA A 73 4.81 6.52 16.20
C ALA A 73 3.68 6.70 15.18
N ILE A 74 3.34 5.65 14.45
CA ILE A 74 2.24 5.65 13.48
C ILE A 74 0.89 5.86 14.18
N GLN A 75 0.62 5.12 15.25
CA GLN A 75 -0.60 5.28 16.07
C GLN A 75 -0.76 6.73 16.57
N SER A 76 0.33 7.36 16.97
CA SER A 76 0.33 8.76 17.42
C SER A 76 0.14 9.73 16.27
N ALA A 77 0.74 9.48 15.11
CA ALA A 77 0.61 10.35 13.93
C ALA A 77 -0.84 10.47 13.45
N TYR A 78 -1.60 9.38 13.55
CA TYR A 78 -2.98 9.31 13.08
C TYR A 78 -4.02 9.36 14.19
N ASP A 79 -3.61 9.77 15.40
CA ASP A 79 -4.48 9.97 16.57
C ASP A 79 -5.35 8.75 16.93
N VAL A 80 -4.73 7.55 16.93
CA VAL A 80 -5.42 6.31 17.29
C VAL A 80 -5.55 6.16 18.81
N GLY A 81 -4.66 6.77 19.58
CA GLY A 81 -4.59 6.66 21.05
C GLY A 81 -5.91 6.88 21.80
N PRO A 82 -6.71 7.91 21.48
CA PRO A 82 -8.01 8.13 22.13
C PRO A 82 -9.00 6.97 21.93
N LEU A 83 -8.96 6.27 20.79
CA LEU A 83 -9.79 5.07 20.56
C LEU A 83 -9.39 3.94 21.51
N TYR A 84 -8.08 3.72 21.69
CA TYR A 84 -7.58 2.72 22.63
C TYR A 84 -7.94 3.06 24.08
N ALA A 85 -7.85 4.34 24.45
CA ALA A 85 -8.27 4.81 25.78
C ALA A 85 -9.77 4.55 26.02
N GLY A 86 -10.57 4.53 24.95
CA GLY A 86 -11.98 4.13 24.97
C GLY A 86 -12.22 2.62 24.95
N GLY A 87 -11.18 1.79 24.97
CA GLY A 87 -11.29 0.33 24.88
C GLY A 87 -11.54 -0.21 23.47
N LEU A 88 -11.32 0.63 22.44
CA LEU A 88 -11.56 0.31 21.03
C LEU A 88 -10.22 -0.01 20.37
N ASN A 89 -9.95 -1.28 20.10
CA ASN A 89 -8.70 -1.77 19.52
C ASN A 89 -8.93 -2.90 18.50
N GLY A 90 -10.15 -3.02 17.96
CA GLY A 90 -10.54 -4.06 17.01
C GLY A 90 -11.02 -5.36 17.66
N LYS A 91 -11.14 -5.42 18.98
CA LYS A 91 -11.50 -6.64 19.72
C LYS A 91 -12.79 -7.29 19.21
N GLY A 92 -12.69 -8.59 18.92
CA GLY A 92 -13.82 -9.40 18.46
C GLY A 92 -14.10 -9.30 16.96
N MET A 93 -13.41 -8.41 16.23
CA MET A 93 -13.48 -8.30 14.78
C MET A 93 -12.36 -9.11 14.13
N THR A 94 -12.54 -9.47 12.87
CA THR A 94 -11.54 -10.20 12.08
C THR A 94 -11.20 -9.41 10.84
N ILE A 95 -9.90 -9.20 10.61
CA ILE A 95 -9.33 -8.69 9.36
C ILE A 95 -8.85 -9.90 8.56
N ALA A 96 -9.36 -10.08 7.35
CA ALA A 96 -8.81 -11.03 6.40
C ALA A 96 -7.78 -10.30 5.51
N ILE A 97 -6.58 -10.81 5.49
CA ILE A 97 -5.50 -10.37 4.61
C ILE A 97 -5.38 -11.38 3.49
N VAL A 98 -5.52 -10.97 2.24
CA VAL A 98 -5.54 -11.86 1.09
C VAL A 98 -4.28 -11.70 0.28
N ASP A 99 -3.43 -12.73 0.31
CA ASP A 99 -2.12 -12.73 -0.32
C ASP A 99 -1.85 -14.01 -1.11
N SER A 100 -0.77 -14.00 -1.86
CA SER A 100 -0.25 -15.18 -2.51
C SER A 100 0.74 -15.90 -1.61
N TRP A 101 0.72 -17.21 -1.62
CA TRP A 101 1.59 -18.16 -0.90
C TRP A 101 1.61 -18.03 0.62
N GLY A 102 1.51 -16.83 1.18
CA GLY A 102 1.77 -16.58 2.59
C GLY A 102 3.26 -16.66 2.94
N SER A 103 3.56 -16.67 4.22
CA SER A 103 4.91 -16.87 4.76
C SER A 103 4.92 -18.07 5.71
N ASP A 104 5.92 -18.94 5.57
CA ASP A 104 6.07 -20.12 6.44
C ASP A 104 6.58 -19.72 7.85
N THR A 105 7.13 -18.51 8.00
CA THR A 105 7.72 -17.99 9.25
C THR A 105 6.86 -16.94 9.95
N ILE A 106 5.74 -16.56 9.38
CA ILE A 106 4.91 -15.44 9.86
C ILE A 106 4.52 -15.54 11.33
N ALA A 107 4.30 -16.75 11.87
CA ALA A 107 3.98 -16.92 13.28
C ALA A 107 5.16 -16.57 14.21
N HIS A 108 6.40 -16.80 13.75
CA HIS A 108 7.63 -16.37 14.41
C HIS A 108 7.85 -14.87 14.26
N ASP A 109 7.74 -14.37 13.03
CA ASP A 109 8.00 -12.98 12.69
C ASP A 109 7.07 -12.04 13.48
N LEU A 110 5.78 -12.36 13.50
CA LEU A 110 4.78 -11.66 14.31
C LEU A 110 5.10 -11.70 15.82
N HIS A 111 5.64 -12.83 16.31
CA HIS A 111 6.07 -12.95 17.71
C HIS A 111 7.22 -12.01 18.04
N VAL A 112 8.25 -11.96 17.19
CA VAL A 112 9.37 -11.03 17.34
C VAL A 112 8.89 -9.58 17.30
N PHE A 113 8.06 -9.25 16.32
CA PHE A 113 7.49 -7.91 16.17
C PHE A 113 6.68 -7.48 17.40
N ASN A 114 5.77 -8.32 17.87
CA ASN A 114 4.92 -7.99 19.02
C ASN A 114 5.74 -7.82 20.30
N ASN A 115 6.72 -8.67 20.54
CA ASN A 115 7.62 -8.54 21.68
C ASN A 115 8.46 -7.26 21.61
N ALA A 116 8.98 -6.91 20.42
CA ALA A 116 9.81 -5.75 20.22
C ALA A 116 9.07 -4.43 20.54
N PHE A 117 7.80 -4.36 20.20
CA PHE A 117 7.01 -3.14 20.37
C PHE A 117 5.99 -3.21 21.52
N GLY A 118 5.98 -4.30 22.30
CA GLY A 118 5.06 -4.46 23.42
C GLY A 118 3.58 -4.49 23.01
N LEU A 119 3.30 -5.03 21.81
CA LEU A 119 1.95 -5.22 21.32
C LEU A 119 1.29 -6.43 22.00
N GLN A 120 -0.05 -6.50 21.91
CA GLN A 120 -0.81 -7.60 22.47
C GLN A 120 -0.47 -8.90 21.72
N PRO A 121 0.00 -9.96 22.38
CA PRO A 121 0.28 -11.22 21.70
C PRO A 121 -1.01 -11.87 21.19
N MET A 122 -0.89 -12.60 20.08
CA MET A 122 -2.01 -13.30 19.44
C MET A 122 -1.92 -14.82 19.69
N CYS A 123 -3.07 -15.43 19.86
CA CYS A 123 -3.16 -16.91 19.86
C CYS A 123 -2.91 -17.41 18.43
N GLY A 124 -1.79 -18.06 18.20
CA GLY A 124 -1.31 -18.50 16.88
C GLY A 124 0.09 -18.02 16.56
N GLU A 125 0.64 -17.10 17.34
CA GLU A 125 2.07 -16.78 17.31
C GLU A 125 2.92 -17.93 17.86
N GLU A 126 4.17 -18.00 17.44
CA GLU A 126 5.13 -18.97 17.98
C GLU A 126 5.34 -18.75 19.48
N GLY A 127 5.31 -19.83 20.24
CA GLY A 127 5.56 -19.80 21.69
C GLY A 127 4.43 -19.21 22.55
N VAL A 128 3.36 -18.68 21.96
CA VAL A 128 2.26 -18.08 22.70
C VAL A 128 1.23 -19.11 23.16
N THR A 129 1.00 -19.17 24.45
CA THR A 129 -0.07 -19.99 25.02
C THR A 129 -1.40 -19.27 24.91
N CYS A 130 -2.34 -19.85 24.17
CA CYS A 130 -3.66 -19.28 23.97
C CYS A 130 -4.47 -19.19 25.27
N ALA A 131 -5.08 -18.02 25.50
CA ALA A 131 -5.99 -17.78 26.61
C ALA A 131 -7.34 -17.24 26.08
N PRO A 132 -8.46 -17.45 26.83
CA PRO A 132 -9.75 -16.92 26.44
C PRO A 132 -9.73 -15.40 26.25
N GLY A 133 -10.27 -14.92 25.13
CA GLY A 133 -10.37 -13.50 24.83
C GLY A 133 -9.13 -12.86 24.20
N MET A 134 -8.08 -13.62 23.93
CA MET A 134 -6.96 -13.17 23.10
C MET A 134 -7.39 -13.04 21.65
N PRO A 135 -6.84 -12.07 20.89
CA PRO A 135 -6.94 -12.07 19.44
C PRO A 135 -6.29 -13.33 18.86
N THR A 136 -6.75 -13.76 17.69
CA THR A 136 -6.22 -14.98 17.05
C THR A 136 -5.54 -14.61 15.74
N PHE A 137 -4.38 -15.21 15.50
CA PHE A 137 -3.74 -15.26 14.20
C PHE A 137 -3.94 -16.65 13.59
N LYS A 138 -4.42 -16.70 12.36
CA LYS A 138 -4.65 -17.96 11.62
C LYS A 138 -4.27 -17.81 10.18
N VAL A 139 -3.69 -18.87 9.62
CA VAL A 139 -3.47 -18.98 8.16
C VAL A 139 -4.51 -19.92 7.58
N PHE A 140 -5.16 -19.46 6.53
CA PHE A 140 -6.18 -20.22 5.78
C PHE A 140 -5.74 -20.38 4.32
N PHE A 141 -5.68 -21.62 3.88
CA PHE A 141 -5.33 -22.01 2.52
C PHE A 141 -6.60 -22.49 1.78
N PRO A 142 -7.33 -21.62 1.06
CA PRO A 142 -8.62 -21.96 0.47
C PRO A 142 -8.52 -23.03 -0.65
N ASN A 143 -7.36 -23.18 -1.25
CA ASN A 143 -7.10 -24.14 -2.33
C ASN A 143 -6.18 -25.29 -1.89
N GLY A 144 -6.03 -25.52 -0.59
CA GLY A 144 -5.07 -26.45 0.01
C GLY A 144 -3.78 -25.74 0.45
N SER A 145 -2.91 -26.45 1.17
CA SER A 145 -1.63 -25.87 1.59
C SER A 145 -0.83 -25.40 0.38
N PRO A 146 -0.23 -24.20 0.42
CA PRO A 146 0.70 -23.80 -0.62
C PRO A 146 1.86 -24.81 -0.66
N ALA A 147 2.50 -24.92 -1.81
CA ALA A 147 3.74 -25.65 -1.90
C ALA A 147 4.75 -25.00 -0.93
N THR A 148 5.08 -25.71 0.14
CA THR A 148 5.93 -25.23 1.25
C THR A 148 7.37 -24.96 0.85
N THR A 149 7.77 -25.40 -0.34
CA THR A 149 9.09 -25.13 -0.88
C THR A 149 8.98 -24.43 -2.23
N PRO A 150 9.82 -23.40 -2.48
CA PRO A 150 10.01 -22.93 -3.84
C PRO A 150 10.32 -24.17 -4.69
N GLN A 151 9.54 -24.41 -5.75
CA GLN A 151 9.82 -25.54 -6.64
C GLN A 151 11.25 -25.34 -7.17
N PRO A 152 12.20 -26.24 -6.88
CA PRO A 152 13.54 -26.13 -7.41
C PRO A 152 13.45 -26.38 -8.92
N GLY A 153 13.52 -25.36 -9.71
CA GLY A 153 13.46 -25.64 -11.13
C GLY A 153 13.70 -24.47 -12.05
N ASN A 154 13.23 -23.32 -11.76
CA ASN A 154 13.47 -22.17 -12.60
C ASN A 154 13.54 -20.94 -11.70
N GLY A 155 14.72 -20.41 -11.47
CA GLY A 155 15.07 -19.36 -10.52
C GLY A 155 14.24 -18.05 -10.54
N THR A 156 13.17 -18.00 -11.33
CA THR A 156 12.21 -16.91 -11.39
C THR A 156 11.14 -16.98 -10.30
N HIS A 157 10.81 -18.15 -9.78
CA HIS A 157 9.69 -18.34 -8.83
C HIS A 157 10.11 -18.18 -7.35
N ILE A 158 11.39 -18.28 -7.05
CA ILE A 158 11.91 -18.07 -5.69
C ILE A 158 11.80 -16.59 -5.32
N GLU A 159 12.15 -15.71 -6.26
CA GLU A 159 12.06 -14.26 -6.08
C GLU A 159 10.62 -13.84 -5.80
N ASP A 160 9.68 -14.33 -6.62
CA ASP A 160 8.25 -14.00 -6.48
C ASP A 160 7.71 -14.43 -5.10
N LYS A 161 8.03 -15.66 -4.65
CA LYS A 161 7.61 -16.13 -3.33
C LYS A 161 8.19 -15.30 -2.20
N THR A 162 9.46 -14.93 -2.28
CA THR A 162 10.12 -14.13 -1.24
C THR A 162 9.55 -12.71 -1.18
N VAL A 163 9.19 -12.12 -2.30
CA VAL A 163 8.51 -10.81 -2.32
C VAL A 163 7.14 -10.91 -1.66
N TRP A 164 6.41 -12.01 -1.88
CA TRP A 164 5.14 -12.24 -1.19
C TRP A 164 5.34 -12.57 0.30
N ASP A 165 6.47 -13.13 0.73
CA ASP A 165 6.82 -13.24 2.15
C ASP A 165 6.96 -11.85 2.79
N LEU A 166 7.64 -10.90 2.09
CA LEU A 166 7.75 -9.51 2.54
C LEU A 166 6.36 -8.86 2.64
N GLU A 167 5.54 -9.01 1.60
CA GLU A 167 4.19 -8.45 1.54
C GLU A 167 3.30 -8.98 2.66
N THR A 168 3.22 -10.31 2.79
CA THR A 168 2.42 -10.98 3.82
C THR A 168 2.80 -10.52 5.23
N THR A 169 4.11 -10.42 5.49
CA THR A 169 4.60 -10.02 6.82
C THR A 169 4.30 -8.56 7.10
N LEU A 170 4.50 -7.67 6.09
CA LEU A 170 4.11 -6.27 6.16
C LEU A 170 2.64 -6.12 6.54
N ASP A 171 1.76 -6.81 5.81
CA ASP A 171 0.31 -6.70 5.96
C ASP A 171 -0.16 -7.17 7.34
N VAL A 172 0.33 -8.34 7.78
CA VAL A 172 -0.05 -8.93 9.07
C VAL A 172 0.41 -8.04 10.23
N GLU A 173 1.69 -7.64 10.24
CA GLU A 173 2.26 -6.87 11.34
C GLU A 173 1.66 -5.47 11.44
N THR A 174 1.42 -4.81 10.31
CA THR A 174 0.90 -3.43 10.30
C THR A 174 -0.61 -3.36 10.56
N ALA A 175 -1.39 -4.34 10.11
CA ALA A 175 -2.80 -4.47 10.51
C ALA A 175 -2.93 -4.69 12.02
N HIS A 176 -2.10 -5.59 12.59
CA HIS A 176 -2.08 -5.85 14.03
C HIS A 176 -1.58 -4.62 14.81
N ALA A 177 -0.60 -3.90 14.29
CA ALA A 177 -0.10 -2.67 14.91
C ALA A 177 -1.20 -1.62 15.11
N ILE A 178 -2.16 -1.50 14.20
CA ILE A 178 -3.28 -0.55 14.32
C ILE A 178 -4.46 -1.14 15.09
N ALA A 179 -4.74 -2.42 14.95
CA ALA A 179 -5.87 -3.07 15.61
C ALA A 179 -5.42 -4.26 16.47
N PRO A 180 -4.68 -4.02 17.59
CA PRO A 180 -4.04 -5.09 18.35
C PRO A 180 -5.01 -6.06 19.04
N GLY A 181 -6.29 -5.74 19.12
CA GLY A 181 -7.32 -6.63 19.62
C GLY A 181 -8.10 -7.40 18.56
N ALA A 182 -7.89 -7.09 17.26
CA ALA A 182 -8.56 -7.79 16.16
C ALA A 182 -7.94 -9.17 15.93
N ASN A 183 -8.75 -10.11 15.45
CA ASN A 183 -8.24 -11.34 14.87
C ASN A 183 -7.68 -11.06 13.48
N ILE A 184 -6.63 -11.76 13.10
CA ILE A 184 -6.09 -11.74 11.74
C ILE A 184 -6.25 -13.11 11.11
N LEU A 185 -6.87 -13.15 9.93
CA LEU A 185 -7.01 -14.31 9.08
C LEU A 185 -6.18 -14.09 7.81
N LEU A 186 -4.97 -14.62 7.77
CA LEU A 186 -4.16 -14.62 6.55
C LEU A 186 -4.75 -15.65 5.58
N VAL A 187 -5.20 -15.19 4.44
CA VAL A 187 -5.78 -16.00 3.36
C VAL A 187 -4.75 -16.17 2.26
N ALA A 188 -3.99 -17.25 2.34
CA ALA A 188 -2.88 -17.51 1.43
C ALA A 188 -3.34 -18.33 0.22
N THR A 189 -3.27 -17.76 -0.97
CA THR A 189 -3.61 -18.44 -2.22
C THR A 189 -2.42 -19.15 -2.84
N THR A 190 -2.65 -20.15 -3.67
CA THR A 190 -1.59 -20.91 -4.33
C THR A 190 -1.08 -20.17 -5.57
N GLY A 191 -0.16 -19.25 -5.39
CA GLY A 191 0.62 -18.68 -6.49
C GLY A 191 -0.16 -17.81 -7.47
N ALA A 192 -0.03 -16.50 -7.33
CA ALA A 192 -0.69 -15.55 -8.21
C ALA A 192 0.12 -15.28 -9.49
N GLU A 193 1.40 -15.08 -9.38
CA GLU A 193 2.23 -14.62 -10.51
C GLU A 193 2.65 -15.73 -11.45
N THR A 194 2.86 -16.92 -10.93
CA THR A 194 3.30 -18.07 -11.72
C THR A 194 2.19 -18.73 -12.53
N LEU A 195 0.94 -18.57 -12.10
CA LEU A 195 -0.22 -19.12 -12.78
C LEU A 195 -0.87 -18.17 -13.79
N GLY A 196 -0.40 -16.93 -13.87
CA GLY A 196 -0.87 -15.92 -14.81
C GLY A 196 -2.40 -15.77 -14.78
N VAL A 197 -3.10 -16.33 -15.77
CA VAL A 197 -4.56 -16.26 -15.91
C VAL A 197 -5.36 -16.70 -14.67
N GLN A 198 -4.78 -17.48 -13.78
CA GLN A 198 -5.46 -18.03 -12.61
C GLN A 198 -5.21 -17.26 -11.32
N GLY A 199 -4.34 -16.26 -11.33
CA GLY A 199 -4.04 -15.47 -10.14
C GLY A 199 -5.26 -14.77 -9.57
N PHE A 200 -5.76 -13.76 -10.25
CA PHE A 200 -6.94 -13.03 -9.79
C PHE A 200 -8.19 -13.89 -9.53
N PRO A 201 -8.60 -14.81 -10.41
CA PRO A 201 -9.72 -15.68 -10.10
C PRO A 201 -9.56 -16.50 -8.82
N ASN A 202 -8.34 -16.95 -8.51
CA ASN A 202 -8.07 -17.69 -7.28
C ASN A 202 -8.18 -16.79 -6.05
N MET A 203 -7.64 -15.56 -6.10
CA MET A 203 -7.73 -14.60 -5.01
C MET A 203 -9.18 -14.17 -4.76
N MET A 204 -9.92 -13.82 -5.81
CA MET A 204 -11.35 -13.46 -5.69
C MET A 204 -12.20 -14.62 -5.18
N LYS A 205 -11.90 -15.85 -5.57
CA LYS A 205 -12.56 -17.04 -5.02
C LYS A 205 -12.24 -17.25 -3.54
N ALA A 206 -11.00 -16.99 -3.14
CA ALA A 206 -10.58 -17.07 -1.75
C ALA A 206 -11.32 -16.04 -0.89
N GLU A 207 -11.40 -14.80 -1.33
CA GLU A 207 -12.19 -13.75 -0.68
C GLU A 207 -13.67 -14.13 -0.57
N ARG A 208 -14.27 -14.58 -1.65
CA ARG A 208 -15.64 -15.04 -1.64
C ARG A 208 -15.87 -16.15 -0.60
N THR A 209 -14.93 -17.08 -0.46
CA THR A 209 -15.00 -18.12 0.57
C THR A 209 -15.01 -17.52 1.99
N VAL A 210 -14.17 -16.51 2.26
CA VAL A 210 -14.12 -15.79 3.53
C VAL A 210 -15.45 -15.06 3.80
N ILE A 211 -15.97 -14.38 2.80
CA ILE A 211 -17.23 -13.62 2.86
C ILE A 211 -18.41 -14.56 3.07
N ASP A 212 -18.48 -15.66 2.32
CA ASP A 212 -19.57 -16.63 2.40
C ASP A 212 -19.64 -17.32 3.77
N ASN A 213 -18.50 -17.59 4.35
CA ASN A 213 -18.40 -18.19 5.68
C ASN A 213 -18.60 -17.17 6.83
N GLY A 214 -18.73 -15.87 6.54
CA GLY A 214 -18.81 -14.82 7.56
C GLY A 214 -17.55 -14.75 8.43
N SER A 215 -16.39 -15.07 7.84
CA SER A 215 -15.14 -15.24 8.60
C SER A 215 -14.44 -13.93 8.92
N ALA A 216 -14.79 -12.82 8.26
CA ALA A 216 -14.19 -11.51 8.46
C ALA A 216 -15.19 -10.37 8.29
N GLN A 217 -14.92 -9.25 8.97
CA GLN A 217 -15.63 -7.98 8.84
C GLN A 217 -14.93 -7.02 7.90
N VAL A 218 -13.62 -7.20 7.72
CA VAL A 218 -12.76 -6.35 6.88
C VAL A 218 -11.87 -7.23 6.02
N ILE A 219 -11.67 -6.85 4.76
CA ILE A 219 -10.71 -7.47 3.83
C ILE A 219 -9.68 -6.42 3.45
N SER A 220 -8.40 -6.79 3.51
CA SER A 220 -7.24 -6.02 3.04
C SER A 220 -6.63 -6.72 1.82
N GLN A 221 -6.39 -5.94 0.76
CA GLN A 221 -5.83 -6.40 -0.50
C GLN A 221 -4.63 -5.52 -0.88
N SER A 222 -3.43 -6.05 -0.69
CA SER A 222 -2.18 -5.39 -1.04
C SER A 222 -1.64 -5.89 -2.38
N PHE A 223 -2.52 -6.05 -3.36
CA PHE A 223 -2.18 -6.47 -4.71
C PHE A 223 -3.02 -5.75 -5.74
N ALA A 224 -2.47 -5.57 -6.93
CA ALA A 224 -3.14 -4.84 -7.98
C ALA A 224 -2.70 -5.26 -9.39
N SER A 225 -3.35 -4.72 -10.39
CA SER A 225 -2.88 -4.64 -11.77
C SER A 225 -3.62 -3.53 -12.52
N ALA A 226 -2.93 -2.89 -13.47
CA ALA A 226 -3.53 -1.86 -14.30
C ALA A 226 -4.80 -2.36 -15.01
N GLU A 227 -5.85 -1.54 -15.07
CA GLU A 227 -7.10 -1.90 -15.79
C GLU A 227 -6.83 -2.32 -17.24
N GLU A 228 -5.85 -1.70 -17.90
CA GLU A 228 -5.44 -1.96 -19.28
C GLU A 228 -4.67 -3.27 -19.45
N ALA A 229 -4.19 -3.86 -18.38
CA ALA A 229 -3.53 -5.16 -18.43
C ALA A 229 -4.53 -6.32 -18.59
N PHE A 230 -5.80 -6.09 -18.28
CA PHE A 230 -6.86 -7.08 -18.51
C PHE A 230 -7.18 -7.19 -19.99
N GLY A 231 -7.35 -8.42 -20.49
CA GLY A 231 -7.60 -8.68 -21.90
C GLY A 231 -8.89 -8.07 -22.45
N SER A 232 -9.84 -7.71 -21.58
CA SER A 232 -11.06 -6.96 -21.89
C SER A 232 -11.70 -6.41 -20.62
N THR A 233 -12.52 -5.37 -20.74
CA THR A 233 -13.36 -4.89 -19.64
C THR A 233 -14.23 -6.00 -19.04
N ALA A 234 -14.75 -6.90 -19.86
CA ALA A 234 -15.58 -8.01 -19.39
C ALA A 234 -14.78 -8.99 -18.52
N SER A 235 -13.51 -9.27 -18.84
CA SER A 235 -12.67 -10.16 -18.02
C SER A 235 -12.37 -9.57 -16.64
N LEU A 236 -12.25 -8.26 -16.53
CA LEU A 236 -12.15 -7.57 -15.24
C LEU A 236 -13.49 -7.60 -14.49
N LEU A 237 -14.58 -7.21 -15.14
CA LEU A 237 -15.90 -7.13 -14.51
C LEU A 237 -16.42 -8.47 -13.99
N ASN A 238 -16.02 -9.60 -14.59
CA ASN A 238 -16.37 -10.95 -14.15
C ASN A 238 -15.69 -11.36 -12.82
N LEU A 239 -14.74 -10.58 -12.31
CA LEU A 239 -14.05 -10.84 -11.04
C LEU A 239 -14.73 -10.17 -9.84
N ARG A 240 -15.71 -9.28 -10.07
CA ARG A 240 -16.31 -8.43 -9.04
C ARG A 240 -17.31 -9.09 -8.10
N ASP A 241 -17.67 -10.35 -8.35
CA ASP A 241 -18.69 -11.05 -7.54
C ASP A 241 -18.35 -11.03 -6.04
N ALA A 242 -17.05 -11.17 -5.69
CA ALA A 242 -16.61 -11.12 -4.29
C ALA A 242 -16.95 -9.78 -3.64
N PHE A 243 -16.74 -8.64 -4.33
CA PHE A 243 -17.02 -7.30 -3.80
C PHE A 243 -18.53 -7.03 -3.70
N GLN A 244 -19.33 -7.56 -4.63
CA GLN A 244 -20.79 -7.48 -4.56
C GLN A 244 -21.32 -8.25 -3.36
N ASP A 245 -20.80 -9.45 -3.13
CA ASP A 245 -21.15 -10.27 -1.96
C ASP A 245 -20.67 -9.62 -0.66
N ALA A 246 -19.47 -9.04 -0.62
CA ALA A 246 -18.95 -8.27 0.51
C ALA A 246 -19.87 -7.11 0.87
N ALA A 247 -20.26 -6.30 -0.12
CA ALA A 247 -21.19 -5.19 0.07
C ALA A 247 -22.55 -5.64 0.59
N ALA A 248 -23.08 -6.75 0.07
CA ALA A 248 -24.37 -7.31 0.52
C ALA A 248 -24.33 -7.87 1.95
N LYS A 249 -23.15 -8.34 2.41
CA LYS A 249 -22.96 -8.95 3.73
C LYS A 249 -22.34 -7.99 4.77
N GLY A 250 -22.16 -6.72 4.43
CA GLY A 250 -21.62 -5.73 5.34
C GLY A 250 -20.12 -5.89 5.61
N VAL A 251 -19.35 -6.49 4.69
CA VAL A 251 -17.89 -6.58 4.77
C VAL A 251 -17.27 -5.37 4.10
N THR A 252 -16.28 -4.75 4.75
CA THR A 252 -15.51 -3.63 4.22
C THR A 252 -14.31 -4.16 3.43
N VAL A 253 -14.08 -3.67 2.22
CA VAL A 253 -12.96 -4.09 1.37
C VAL A 253 -12.07 -2.90 1.06
N PHE A 254 -10.77 -3.05 1.33
CA PHE A 254 -9.72 -2.10 0.97
C PHE A 254 -8.84 -2.67 -0.13
N GLY A 255 -8.34 -1.81 -1.00
CA GLY A 255 -7.37 -2.17 -2.03
C GLY A 255 -6.28 -1.12 -2.16
N ALA A 256 -5.03 -1.55 -2.19
CA ALA A 256 -3.88 -0.70 -2.45
C ALA A 256 -3.99 -0.09 -3.85
N SER A 257 -3.76 1.23 -3.97
CA SER A 257 -3.98 1.93 -5.24
C SER A 257 -2.83 1.77 -6.24
N GLY A 258 -1.71 1.18 -5.81
CA GLY A 258 -0.53 0.95 -6.63
C GLY A 258 0.64 1.85 -6.27
N ASP A 259 1.84 1.46 -6.74
CA ASP A 259 3.12 2.03 -6.33
C ASP A 259 3.95 2.56 -7.50
N ASN A 260 3.32 2.80 -8.63
CA ASN A 260 3.96 3.35 -9.83
C ASN A 260 3.44 4.73 -10.21
N GLY A 261 2.71 5.38 -9.30
CA GLY A 261 1.97 6.60 -9.60
C GLY A 261 0.95 6.36 -10.71
N THR A 262 1.02 7.15 -11.77
CA THR A 262 0.17 7.01 -12.97
C THR A 262 0.74 6.06 -14.02
N ALA A 263 2.00 5.59 -13.85
CA ALA A 263 2.79 4.96 -14.90
C ALA A 263 2.84 3.43 -14.76
N ASN A 264 1.71 2.77 -14.95
CA ASN A 264 1.61 1.33 -14.83
C ASN A 264 2.05 0.60 -16.11
N ALA A 265 2.48 -0.65 -15.98
CA ALA A 265 2.90 -1.49 -17.08
C ALA A 265 1.84 -2.55 -17.43
N THR A 266 1.84 -2.99 -18.69
CA THR A 266 0.95 -4.08 -19.14
C THR A 266 1.33 -5.46 -18.55
N LYS A 267 2.57 -5.58 -18.07
CA LYS A 267 3.07 -6.73 -17.33
C LYS A 267 4.03 -6.19 -16.28
N GLN A 268 3.64 -6.24 -15.06
CA GLN A 268 4.54 -5.97 -13.95
C GLN A 268 5.13 -7.28 -13.45
N SER A 269 6.44 -7.28 -13.31
CA SER A 269 7.16 -8.17 -12.43
C SER A 269 7.91 -7.27 -11.45
N LEU A 270 7.76 -7.51 -10.18
CA LEU A 270 8.31 -6.70 -9.09
C LEU A 270 9.80 -6.44 -9.17
N LEU A 271 10.55 -7.35 -9.75
CA LEU A 271 12.02 -7.30 -9.78
C LEU A 271 12.58 -6.90 -11.13
N LYS A 272 11.76 -6.87 -12.17
CA LYS A 272 12.18 -6.47 -13.51
C LYS A 272 11.09 -5.58 -14.11
N GLN A 273 11.27 -4.29 -13.98
CA GLN A 273 10.54 -3.33 -14.80
C GLN A 273 10.91 -3.55 -16.28
N GLY A 274 10.33 -4.56 -16.87
CA GLY A 274 10.59 -4.98 -18.22
C GLY A 274 9.33 -5.05 -19.08
N GLY A 275 8.20 -4.64 -18.53
CA GLY A 275 6.95 -4.45 -19.26
C GLY A 275 6.95 -3.11 -20.00
N ASN A 276 6.17 -3.02 -21.07
CA ASN A 276 5.93 -1.73 -21.70
C ASN A 276 5.05 -0.87 -20.77
N ILE A 277 5.56 0.27 -20.36
CA ILE A 277 4.76 1.29 -19.66
C ILE A 277 3.62 1.70 -20.58
N ILE A 278 2.43 1.76 -20.03
CA ILE A 278 1.23 2.27 -20.72
C ILE A 278 1.43 3.79 -20.91
N PRO A 279 1.39 4.33 -22.14
CA PRO A 279 1.86 5.69 -22.43
C PRO A 279 0.86 6.80 -22.04
N PHE A 280 0.00 6.56 -21.08
CA PHE A 280 -0.97 7.51 -20.52
C PHE A 280 -1.31 7.13 -19.07
N PRO A 281 -1.83 8.07 -18.27
CA PRO A 281 -2.20 7.78 -16.86
C PRO A 281 -3.21 6.65 -16.75
N THR A 282 -2.93 5.70 -15.87
CA THR A 282 -3.77 4.53 -15.61
C THR A 282 -3.97 4.35 -14.10
N VAL A 283 -5.00 3.61 -13.73
CA VAL A 283 -5.28 3.19 -12.36
C VAL A 283 -5.27 1.67 -12.25
N GLU A 284 -5.11 1.17 -11.06
CA GLU A 284 -5.03 -0.25 -10.80
C GLU A 284 -6.33 -0.78 -10.16
N TRP A 285 -6.71 -1.99 -10.57
CA TRP A 285 -7.77 -2.78 -9.96
C TRP A 285 -7.13 -3.79 -8.98
N PRO A 286 -7.67 -4.02 -7.75
CA PRO A 286 -9.04 -3.75 -7.28
C PRO A 286 -9.37 -2.36 -6.76
N ALA A 287 -8.39 -1.49 -6.47
CA ALA A 287 -8.64 -0.16 -5.89
C ALA A 287 -9.59 0.71 -6.73
N SER A 288 -9.63 0.51 -8.04
CA SER A 288 -10.51 1.24 -8.95
C SER A 288 -11.97 0.75 -8.94
N ASP A 289 -12.29 -0.39 -8.29
CA ASP A 289 -13.67 -0.85 -8.17
C ASP A 289 -14.49 0.07 -7.24
N PRO A 290 -15.68 0.53 -7.62
CA PRO A 290 -16.52 1.38 -6.78
C PRO A 290 -16.97 0.76 -5.45
N LEU A 291 -16.87 -0.55 -5.28
CA LEU A 291 -17.20 -1.28 -4.05
C LEU A 291 -15.99 -1.50 -3.14
N VAL A 292 -14.80 -1.16 -3.62
CA VAL A 292 -13.54 -1.21 -2.88
C VAL A 292 -13.17 0.21 -2.47
N THR A 293 -12.63 0.38 -1.28
CA THR A 293 -12.03 1.63 -0.84
C THR A 293 -10.57 1.65 -1.27
N GLY A 294 -10.24 2.47 -2.25
CA GLY A 294 -8.89 2.62 -2.77
C GLY A 294 -8.01 3.43 -1.83
N VAL A 295 -6.85 2.88 -1.45
CA VAL A 295 -5.92 3.48 -0.48
C VAL A 295 -4.66 3.92 -1.17
N GLY A 296 -4.42 5.23 -1.20
CA GLY A 296 -3.20 5.87 -1.71
C GLY A 296 -2.14 6.07 -0.63
N GLY A 297 -1.05 6.73 -1.01
CA GLY A 297 0.14 6.84 -0.19
C GLY A 297 0.66 8.25 0.04
N THR A 298 1.25 8.44 1.23
CA THR A 298 1.93 9.67 1.65
C THR A 298 3.34 9.40 2.16
N TYR A 299 4.13 10.47 2.28
CA TYR A 299 5.30 10.54 3.14
C TYR A 299 4.88 11.04 4.50
N LEU A 300 5.11 10.27 5.55
CA LEU A 300 5.01 10.76 6.91
C LEU A 300 6.36 11.39 7.29
N CYS A 301 6.44 12.71 7.32
CA CYS A 301 7.71 13.44 7.47
C CYS A 301 8.14 13.66 8.91
N THR A 302 7.20 13.61 9.85
CA THR A 302 7.46 13.97 11.23
C THR A 302 7.22 12.78 12.14
N ASN A 303 8.22 12.41 12.94
CA ASN A 303 8.02 11.48 14.03
C ASN A 303 7.32 12.21 15.19
N PRO A 304 6.03 11.94 15.46
CA PRO A 304 5.27 12.66 16.49
C PRO A 304 5.78 12.37 17.91
N LEU A 305 6.42 11.23 18.14
CA LEU A 305 6.97 10.89 19.46
C LEU A 305 8.28 11.59 19.73
N ALA A 306 9.09 11.84 18.71
CA ALA A 306 10.34 12.56 18.84
C ALA A 306 10.17 14.08 18.74
N GLY A 307 9.02 14.55 18.22
CA GLY A 307 8.79 15.96 17.92
C GLY A 307 9.75 16.53 16.88
N THR A 308 10.45 15.64 16.15
CA THR A 308 11.48 16.00 15.19
C THR A 308 10.95 15.89 13.77
N PHE A 309 11.28 16.88 13.00
CA PHE A 309 11.14 16.91 11.56
C PHE A 309 12.28 16.11 10.92
N ASP A 310 11.98 15.23 9.95
CA ASP A 310 13.03 14.55 9.20
C ASP A 310 13.51 15.39 8.00
N PRO A 311 14.73 15.93 8.06
CA PRO A 311 15.30 16.71 6.96
C PRO A 311 15.77 15.86 5.77
N ARG A 312 15.74 14.52 5.86
CA ARG A 312 16.31 13.59 4.86
C ARG A 312 15.38 13.27 3.71
N THR A 313 14.11 13.48 3.89
CA THR A 313 13.07 13.23 2.87
C THR A 313 13.28 13.93 1.51
N PRO A 314 14.15 14.92 1.32
CA PRO A 314 14.44 15.43 -0.02
C PRO A 314 15.06 14.40 -0.98
N PHE A 315 15.51 13.26 -0.49
CA PHE A 315 16.25 12.30 -1.33
C PHE A 315 15.37 11.51 -2.30
N PHE A 316 14.11 11.35 -1.99
CA PHE A 316 13.23 10.45 -2.74
C PHE A 316 12.08 11.14 -3.47
N VAL A 317 11.89 12.42 -3.27
CA VAL A 317 10.97 13.19 -4.11
C VAL A 317 11.69 13.47 -5.43
N LEU A 318 11.74 12.48 -6.30
CA LEU A 318 12.32 12.58 -7.62
C LEU A 318 11.70 13.77 -8.37
N GLY A 319 12.46 14.86 -8.42
CA GLY A 319 12.29 15.89 -9.42
C GLY A 319 11.19 16.92 -9.22
N VAL A 320 10.35 16.89 -8.17
CA VAL A 320 9.10 17.68 -8.19
C VAL A 320 8.92 18.66 -7.03
N GLY A 321 9.95 18.96 -6.29
CA GLY A 321 9.95 20.16 -5.42
C GLY A 321 9.12 20.12 -4.14
N ALA A 322 8.26 19.15 -3.91
CA ALA A 322 7.63 18.95 -2.62
C ALA A 322 8.63 18.29 -1.68
N LYS A 323 8.97 18.98 -0.64
CA LYS A 323 9.86 18.49 0.42
C LYS A 323 9.01 18.36 1.66
N CYS A 324 9.36 17.43 2.54
CA CYS A 324 8.97 17.55 3.93
C CYS A 324 9.38 18.94 4.39
N GLY A 325 8.45 19.85 4.35
CA GLY A 325 8.67 21.28 4.58
C GLY A 325 8.61 21.61 6.04
N SER A 326 8.71 22.87 6.36
CA SER A 326 8.60 23.46 7.70
C SER A 326 7.17 23.37 8.27
N ASN A 327 6.43 22.31 7.99
CA ASN A 327 5.13 22.12 8.58
C ASN A 327 5.29 21.95 10.08
N THR A 328 4.70 22.87 10.82
CA THR A 328 4.71 22.82 12.28
C THR A 328 3.85 21.67 12.75
N PHE A 329 4.43 20.83 13.59
CA PHE A 329 3.66 19.80 14.29
C PHE A 329 2.47 20.44 15.03
N ASN A 330 1.27 19.91 14.80
CA ASN A 330 0.05 20.32 15.47
C ASN A 330 -0.52 19.08 16.18
N PRO A 331 -0.47 19.02 17.52
CA PRO A 331 -0.97 17.87 18.25
C PRO A 331 -2.42 17.55 17.85
N GLY A 332 -2.69 16.31 17.52
CA GLY A 332 -4.02 15.86 17.08
C GLY A 332 -4.28 16.01 15.57
N HIS A 333 -3.32 16.50 14.81
CA HIS A 333 -3.32 16.42 13.35
C HIS A 333 -1.95 15.95 12.90
N ASN A 334 -1.92 15.04 11.99
CA ASN A 334 -0.74 14.57 11.34
C ASN A 334 -0.13 15.69 10.48
N LEU A 335 0.87 16.34 10.98
CA LEU A 335 1.40 17.53 10.36
C LEU A 335 2.82 17.33 9.91
N GLY A 336 2.95 17.00 8.75
CA GLY A 336 4.18 16.75 8.11
C GLY A 336 4.02 15.56 7.18
N GLU A 337 2.87 15.50 6.52
CA GLU A 337 2.70 14.62 5.39
C GLU A 337 2.88 15.36 4.07
N VAL A 338 3.45 14.66 3.13
CA VAL A 338 3.59 15.05 1.74
C VAL A 338 3.04 13.92 0.88
N ALA A 339 2.33 14.24 -0.18
CA ALA A 339 1.82 13.22 -1.09
C ALA A 339 2.98 12.41 -1.70
N TRP A 340 2.82 11.10 -1.75
CA TRP A 340 3.87 10.22 -2.26
C TRP A 340 3.86 10.18 -3.79
N THR A 341 5.03 10.40 -4.41
CA THR A 341 5.17 10.45 -5.87
C THR A 341 4.78 9.15 -6.56
N PHE A 342 4.92 8.03 -5.86
CA PHE A 342 4.57 6.72 -6.41
C PHE A 342 3.16 6.25 -6.02
N SER A 343 2.38 7.05 -5.28
CA SER A 343 0.99 6.73 -4.98
C SER A 343 0.18 6.53 -6.26
N GLY A 344 -0.35 5.34 -6.45
CA GLY A 344 -1.21 5.01 -7.59
C GLY A 344 -2.49 5.85 -7.56
N GLY A 345 -2.88 6.38 -8.71
CA GLY A 345 -4.11 7.16 -8.76
C GLY A 345 -4.33 7.88 -10.09
N GLY A 346 -5.56 8.30 -10.28
CA GLY A 346 -6.03 8.88 -11.53
C GLY A 346 -7.53 8.66 -11.72
N PHE A 347 -7.92 8.42 -12.95
CA PHE A 347 -9.31 8.16 -13.33
C PHE A 347 -9.44 6.82 -14.04
N SER A 348 -10.39 6.01 -13.59
CA SER A 348 -10.68 4.70 -14.20
C SER A 348 -11.06 4.83 -15.68
N HIS A 349 -10.68 3.85 -16.47
CA HIS A 349 -11.14 3.70 -17.85
C HIS A 349 -12.27 2.66 -17.97
N VAL A 350 -12.57 1.97 -16.87
CA VAL A 350 -13.59 0.91 -16.82
C VAL A 350 -14.84 1.34 -16.04
N PHE A 351 -14.66 2.01 -14.90
CA PHE A 351 -15.75 2.32 -13.97
C PHE A 351 -16.23 3.76 -14.11
N SER A 352 -17.54 3.93 -14.30
CA SER A 352 -18.18 5.24 -14.22
C SER A 352 -18.09 5.83 -12.81
N LYS A 353 -18.08 7.16 -12.74
CA LYS A 353 -18.11 7.89 -11.47
C LYS A 353 -19.28 7.42 -10.60
N PRO A 354 -19.03 6.87 -9.41
CA PRO A 354 -20.09 6.48 -8.50
C PRO A 354 -20.76 7.72 -7.89
N SER A 355 -22.02 7.56 -7.46
CA SER A 355 -22.81 8.67 -6.92
C SER A 355 -22.19 9.35 -5.71
N TYR A 356 -21.46 8.62 -4.87
CA TYR A 356 -20.77 9.18 -3.71
C TYR A 356 -19.66 10.16 -4.07
N GLN A 357 -19.07 10.08 -5.27
CA GLN A 357 -18.09 11.05 -5.76
C GLN A 357 -18.72 12.30 -6.42
N SER A 358 -20.04 12.46 -6.32
CA SER A 358 -20.72 13.61 -6.92
C SER A 358 -20.59 14.88 -6.11
N THR A 359 -20.32 14.77 -4.80
CA THR A 359 -20.11 15.92 -3.89
C THR A 359 -18.74 15.79 -3.27
N LEU A 360 -17.86 16.73 -3.58
CA LEU A 360 -16.47 16.76 -3.13
C LEU A 360 -16.22 17.97 -2.22
N PRO A 361 -15.20 17.94 -1.37
CA PRO A 361 -14.71 19.11 -0.65
C PRO A 361 -14.39 20.27 -1.59
N ALA A 362 -14.43 21.49 -1.07
CA ALA A 362 -14.06 22.66 -1.85
C ALA A 362 -12.56 22.60 -2.24
N GLY A 363 -12.27 22.97 -3.49
CA GLY A 363 -10.89 22.95 -4.00
C GLY A 363 -10.45 21.64 -4.64
N SER A 364 -11.28 20.59 -4.56
CA SER A 364 -10.99 19.28 -5.14
C SER A 364 -10.70 19.31 -6.63
N THR A 365 -9.82 18.41 -7.06
CA THR A 365 -9.66 18.08 -8.48
C THR A 365 -10.99 17.57 -9.03
N PRO A 366 -11.51 18.14 -10.15
CA PRO A 366 -12.79 17.74 -10.70
C PRO A 366 -12.79 16.28 -11.17
N ILE A 367 -13.73 15.49 -10.68
CA ILE A 367 -14.00 14.14 -11.19
C ILE A 367 -15.02 14.25 -12.34
N GLY A 368 -14.61 13.84 -13.54
CA GLY A 368 -15.46 13.82 -14.72
C GLY A 368 -16.56 12.75 -14.66
N SER A 369 -16.67 11.96 -15.71
CA SER A 369 -17.65 10.85 -15.81
C SER A 369 -17.15 9.52 -15.28
N MET A 370 -15.84 9.40 -15.03
CA MET A 370 -15.18 8.17 -14.59
C MET A 370 -14.79 8.25 -13.12
N ARG A 371 -14.68 7.09 -12.45
CA ARG A 371 -14.29 6.99 -11.05
C ARG A 371 -12.90 7.59 -10.82
N GLY A 372 -12.75 8.41 -9.78
CA GLY A 372 -11.48 8.91 -9.28
C GLY A 372 -10.89 7.98 -8.22
N VAL A 373 -9.58 7.76 -8.26
CA VAL A 373 -8.79 6.88 -7.39
C VAL A 373 -7.57 7.66 -6.92
N PRO A 374 -7.13 7.52 -5.65
CA PRO A 374 -7.71 6.74 -4.55
C PRO A 374 -8.90 7.47 -3.87
N ASP A 375 -9.54 6.78 -2.90
CA ASP A 375 -10.55 7.42 -2.05
C ASP A 375 -9.93 8.14 -0.85
N ILE A 376 -8.91 7.54 -0.25
CA ILE A 376 -8.21 7.95 0.97
C ILE A 376 -6.74 7.59 0.86
N ALA A 377 -5.92 8.06 1.82
CA ALA A 377 -4.51 7.71 1.89
C ALA A 377 -4.03 7.41 3.32
N PHE A 378 -2.83 6.88 3.43
CA PHE A 378 -2.08 6.70 4.67
C PHE A 378 -0.58 6.73 4.36
N GLN A 379 0.30 6.64 5.39
CA GLN A 379 1.74 6.49 5.19
C GLN A 379 2.04 5.30 4.25
N ALA A 380 2.89 5.54 3.25
CA ALA A 380 3.25 4.55 2.25
C ALA A 380 4.71 4.60 1.81
N SER A 381 5.38 5.73 1.96
CA SER A 381 6.75 5.85 1.46
C SER A 381 7.73 5.06 2.30
N ALA A 382 8.56 4.22 1.69
CA ALA A 382 9.66 3.54 2.37
C ALA A 382 10.80 4.46 2.81
N ALA A 383 10.87 5.69 2.34
CA ALA A 383 11.81 6.66 2.91
C ALA A 383 11.47 7.01 4.36
N THR A 384 10.20 6.89 4.70
CA THR A 384 9.60 7.07 6.02
C THR A 384 8.65 5.90 6.29
N GLY A 385 9.16 4.69 6.17
CA GLY A 385 8.39 3.45 6.19
C GLY A 385 8.10 2.91 7.57
N ALA A 386 7.48 1.75 7.62
CA ALA A 386 7.28 1.00 8.85
C ALA A 386 8.38 -0.03 9.05
N LEU A 387 8.76 -0.24 10.30
CA LEU A 387 9.61 -1.37 10.68
C LEU A 387 8.80 -2.65 10.66
N VAL A 388 9.34 -3.67 9.98
CA VAL A 388 8.78 -5.01 9.87
C VAL A 388 9.88 -6.02 10.13
N TYR A 389 9.61 -7.10 10.87
CA TYR A 389 10.58 -8.18 11.10
C TYR A 389 10.27 -9.38 10.22
N ILE A 390 11.24 -9.83 9.45
CA ILE A 390 11.04 -10.88 8.44
C ILE A 390 12.13 -11.93 8.52
N THR A 391 11.74 -13.19 8.58
CA THR A 391 12.63 -14.33 8.44
C THR A 391 12.69 -14.75 6.98
N LEU A 392 13.85 -14.58 6.37
CA LEU A 392 14.09 -14.98 4.99
C LEU A 392 14.85 -16.29 4.90
N PRO A 393 14.73 -17.03 3.78
CA PRO A 393 15.58 -18.17 3.50
C PRO A 393 17.07 -17.82 3.63
N PRO A 394 17.94 -18.79 3.98
CA PRO A 394 19.39 -18.56 4.11
C PRO A 394 19.98 -17.87 2.89
N ASP A 395 21.06 -17.13 3.10
CA ASP A 395 21.75 -16.30 2.12
C ASP A 395 21.84 -16.94 0.72
N GLY A 396 21.36 -16.20 -0.27
CA GLY A 396 21.35 -16.59 -1.67
C GLY A 396 20.16 -17.47 -2.11
N LEU A 397 19.30 -17.95 -1.20
CA LEU A 397 18.10 -18.71 -1.54
C LEU A 397 16.85 -17.82 -1.65
N SER A 398 16.89 -16.63 -1.05
CA SER A 398 15.79 -15.66 -1.15
C SER A 398 15.59 -15.09 -2.56
N GLY A 399 16.64 -15.06 -3.37
CA GLY A 399 16.62 -14.37 -4.67
C GLY A 399 16.64 -12.85 -4.58
N LEU A 400 16.42 -12.27 -3.40
CA LEU A 400 16.37 -10.83 -3.18
C LEU A 400 17.75 -10.26 -2.88
N ILE A 401 17.98 -9.04 -3.35
CA ILE A 401 19.24 -8.31 -3.13
C ILE A 401 18.97 -7.05 -2.31
N CYS A 402 19.65 -6.96 -1.17
CA CYS A 402 19.64 -5.79 -0.30
C CYS A 402 20.96 -5.03 -0.46
N GLY A 403 20.94 -4.01 -1.29
CA GLY A 403 22.15 -3.27 -1.66
C GLY A 403 23.09 -4.10 -2.54
N SER A 404 24.23 -4.57 -2.00
CA SER A 404 25.23 -5.38 -2.74
C SER A 404 25.28 -6.86 -2.30
N ALA A 405 24.45 -7.25 -1.34
CA ALA A 405 24.41 -8.61 -0.77
C ALA A 405 22.99 -9.18 -0.85
N PRO A 406 22.82 -10.51 -0.79
CA PRO A 406 21.50 -11.10 -0.60
C PRO A 406 20.83 -10.56 0.66
N CYS A 407 19.48 -10.41 0.60
CA CYS A 407 18.70 -10.08 1.78
C CYS A 407 18.78 -11.20 2.83
N SER A 408 18.71 -10.83 4.09
CA SER A 408 18.82 -11.75 5.23
C SER A 408 17.67 -11.50 6.23
N THR A 409 17.45 -12.47 7.11
CA THR A 409 16.50 -12.34 8.22
C THR A 409 16.79 -11.10 9.06
N GLY A 410 15.76 -10.35 9.44
CA GLY A 410 15.89 -9.20 10.32
C GLY A 410 14.83 -8.14 10.10
N TRP A 411 15.15 -6.93 10.56
CA TRP A 411 14.31 -5.75 10.43
C TRP A 411 14.47 -5.07 9.09
N TYR A 412 13.35 -4.75 8.52
CA TYR A 412 13.22 -4.01 7.28
C TYR A 412 12.43 -2.73 7.52
N ASP A 413 12.79 -1.68 6.80
CA ASP A 413 11.96 -0.50 6.61
C ASP A 413 11.26 -0.66 5.27
N ILE A 414 9.95 -0.77 5.30
CA ILE A 414 9.12 -1.09 4.13
C ILE A 414 8.08 -0.02 3.89
N GLY A 415 7.82 0.25 2.62
CA GLY A 415 6.75 1.12 2.13
C GLY A 415 5.98 0.49 1.01
N GLY A 416 5.05 1.25 0.46
CA GLY A 416 4.09 0.85 -0.55
C GLY A 416 2.69 1.26 -0.15
N THR A 417 1.75 1.33 -1.07
CA THR A 417 0.33 1.42 -0.73
C THR A 417 -0.16 0.16 -0.02
N SER A 418 0.66 -0.92 -0.09
CA SER A 418 0.57 -2.11 0.76
C SER A 418 0.76 -1.83 2.25
N LEU A 419 1.62 -0.88 2.63
CA LEU A 419 1.72 -0.42 4.02
C LEU A 419 0.47 0.34 4.45
N ALA A 420 -0.08 1.18 3.58
CA ALA A 420 -1.24 2.02 3.86
C ALA A 420 -2.54 1.22 4.05
N THR A 421 -2.73 0.19 3.24
CA THR A 421 -3.98 -0.57 3.13
C THR A 421 -4.32 -1.38 4.38
N PRO A 422 -3.43 -2.21 4.96
CA PRO A 422 -3.70 -2.97 6.18
C PRO A 422 -3.88 -2.06 7.40
N GLN A 423 -3.24 -0.89 7.44
CA GLN A 423 -3.45 0.09 8.50
C GLN A 423 -4.88 0.66 8.46
N TRP A 424 -5.42 0.97 7.28
CA TRP A 424 -6.83 1.32 7.13
C TRP A 424 -7.77 0.17 7.48
N ALA A 425 -7.41 -1.06 7.13
CA ALA A 425 -8.18 -2.24 7.55
C ALA A 425 -8.23 -2.36 9.08
N GLY A 426 -7.12 -2.04 9.76
CA GLY A 426 -7.07 -1.92 11.23
C GLY A 426 -8.03 -0.88 11.78
N LEU A 427 -8.05 0.34 11.22
CA LEU A 427 -8.99 1.39 11.61
C LEU A 427 -10.46 0.98 11.38
N ALA A 428 -10.74 0.32 10.27
CA ALA A 428 -12.09 -0.19 9.98
C ALA A 428 -12.51 -1.30 10.95
N ALA A 429 -11.58 -2.15 11.40
CA ALA A 429 -11.86 -3.16 12.43
C ALA A 429 -12.17 -2.50 13.79
N ILE A 430 -11.51 -1.40 14.14
CA ILE A 430 -11.86 -0.60 15.33
C ILE A 430 -13.27 -0.01 15.19
N GLY A 431 -13.60 0.54 14.01
CA GLY A 431 -14.95 1.03 13.72
C GLY A 431 -16.01 -0.07 13.79
N ALA A 432 -15.69 -1.27 13.25
CA ALA A 432 -16.56 -2.44 13.34
C ALA A 432 -16.79 -2.91 14.78
N GLN A 433 -15.75 -2.85 15.62
CA GLN A 433 -15.90 -3.09 17.07
C GLN A 433 -16.85 -2.08 17.71
N MET A 434 -16.70 -0.79 17.43
CA MET A 434 -17.58 0.27 17.94
C MET A 434 -19.03 0.04 17.52
N LYS A 435 -19.24 -0.43 16.29
CA LYS A 435 -20.56 -0.73 15.73
C LYS A 435 -21.15 -2.05 16.22
N GLY A 436 -20.31 -3.03 16.52
CA GLY A 436 -20.68 -4.40 16.88
C GLY A 436 -20.81 -5.36 15.69
N HIS A 437 -20.58 -4.90 14.46
CA HIS A 437 -20.56 -5.67 13.21
C HIS A 437 -19.76 -4.94 12.12
N GLY A 438 -19.57 -5.56 10.95
CA GLY A 438 -18.86 -4.93 9.82
C GLY A 438 -19.53 -3.63 9.36
N LEU A 439 -18.73 -2.71 8.83
CA LEU A 439 -19.20 -1.40 8.38
C LEU A 439 -19.78 -1.44 6.96
N GLY A 440 -19.50 -2.50 6.18
CA GLY A 440 -19.87 -2.57 4.77
C GLY A 440 -19.06 -1.62 3.89
N PRO A 441 -19.57 -1.25 2.70
CA PRO A 441 -18.94 -0.29 1.82
C PRO A 441 -18.92 1.12 2.46
N ILE A 442 -17.74 1.61 2.81
CA ILE A 442 -17.58 2.86 3.55
C ILE A 442 -17.44 4.12 2.68
N ASN A 443 -17.21 3.97 1.36
CA ASN A 443 -16.96 5.10 0.48
C ASN A 443 -18.06 6.16 0.56
N GLY A 444 -19.34 5.75 0.55
CA GLY A 444 -20.47 6.69 0.67
C GLY A 444 -20.42 7.53 1.95
N ALA A 445 -20.03 6.94 3.07
CA ALA A 445 -19.89 7.62 4.35
C ALA A 445 -18.68 8.57 4.35
N LEU A 446 -17.51 8.13 3.85
CA LEU A 446 -16.29 8.95 3.74
C LEU A 446 -16.57 10.24 2.93
N TYR A 447 -17.15 10.12 1.74
CA TYR A 447 -17.48 11.29 0.91
C TYR A 447 -18.59 12.16 1.51
N THR A 448 -19.52 11.58 2.27
CA THR A 448 -20.55 12.34 3.01
C THR A 448 -19.91 13.17 4.11
N ILE A 449 -19.00 12.59 4.91
CA ILE A 449 -18.22 13.32 5.91
C ILE A 449 -17.45 14.46 5.26
N ALA A 450 -16.71 14.16 4.21
CA ALA A 450 -15.85 15.11 3.53
C ALA A 450 -16.63 16.25 2.83
N SER A 451 -17.89 16.04 2.47
CA SER A 451 -18.75 17.08 1.91
C SER A 451 -19.14 18.17 2.90
N ASN A 452 -18.99 17.91 4.22
CA ASN A 452 -19.18 18.90 5.26
C ASN A 452 -17.83 19.54 5.63
N PRO A 453 -17.61 20.83 5.38
CA PRO A 453 -16.30 21.45 5.59
C PRO A 453 -15.79 21.37 7.03
N ALA A 454 -16.67 21.43 8.04
CA ALA A 454 -16.27 21.34 9.44
C ALA A 454 -15.82 19.92 9.82
N LYS A 455 -16.53 18.90 9.32
CA LYS A 455 -16.14 17.49 9.51
C LYS A 455 -14.89 17.15 8.73
N TYR A 456 -14.80 17.60 7.46
CA TYR A 456 -13.61 17.37 6.66
C TYR A 456 -12.35 17.89 7.35
N ALA A 457 -12.41 19.11 7.88
CA ALA A 457 -11.28 19.72 8.60
C ALA A 457 -10.97 19.05 9.96
N ALA A 458 -11.93 18.35 10.58
CA ALA A 458 -11.71 17.65 11.85
C ALA A 458 -11.24 16.21 11.65
N ASP A 459 -11.77 15.53 10.64
CA ASP A 459 -11.69 14.10 10.44
C ASP A 459 -10.55 13.68 9.50
N PHE A 460 -10.15 14.60 8.59
CA PHE A 460 -9.09 14.35 7.62
C PHE A 460 -7.97 15.39 7.71
N TYR A 461 -6.76 14.94 7.41
CA TYR A 461 -5.66 15.81 7.03
C TYR A 461 -5.59 15.88 5.50
N ASP A 462 -5.83 17.07 4.96
CA ASP A 462 -5.79 17.37 3.53
C ASP A 462 -4.34 17.55 3.06
N VAL A 463 -3.80 16.61 2.29
CA VAL A 463 -2.38 16.59 1.88
C VAL A 463 -2.15 17.40 0.61
N ALA A 464 -2.45 18.70 0.67
CA ALA A 464 -2.40 19.63 -0.46
C ALA A 464 -0.97 20.17 -0.70
N THR A 465 -0.05 19.31 -1.12
CA THR A 465 1.38 19.65 -1.25
C THR A 465 1.84 20.00 -2.66
N ASN A 466 0.95 19.95 -3.65
CA ASN A 466 1.19 20.28 -5.07
C ASN A 466 2.27 19.44 -5.78
N ASN A 467 2.86 18.44 -5.15
CA ASN A 467 3.66 17.45 -5.86
C ASN A 467 2.75 16.48 -6.62
N THR A 468 3.32 15.77 -7.58
CA THR A 468 2.55 14.89 -8.45
C THR A 468 2.86 13.43 -8.19
N ASN A 469 1.92 12.55 -8.51
CA ASN A 469 2.15 11.11 -8.56
C ASN A 469 2.73 10.65 -9.92
N GLN A 470 3.69 11.40 -10.43
CA GLN A 470 4.43 11.05 -11.63
C GLN A 470 5.51 10.02 -11.32
N GLY A 471 5.16 8.74 -11.27
CA GLY A 471 6.10 7.66 -10.99
C GLY A 471 7.15 7.46 -12.09
N ASP A 472 6.82 7.76 -13.34
CA ASP A 472 7.73 7.75 -14.48
C ASP A 472 7.63 9.05 -15.28
N PRO A 473 8.77 9.64 -15.73
CA PRO A 473 8.76 10.89 -16.50
C PRO A 473 8.02 10.83 -17.84
N SER A 474 7.81 9.64 -18.40
CA SER A 474 7.11 9.45 -19.67
C SER A 474 5.60 9.56 -19.57
N VAL A 475 5.03 9.46 -18.36
CA VAL A 475 3.59 9.52 -18.10
C VAL A 475 3.30 10.70 -17.18
N PRO A 476 2.38 11.62 -17.55
CA PRO A 476 2.05 12.75 -16.67
C PRO A 476 1.34 12.29 -15.41
N GLY A 477 1.75 12.85 -14.26
CA GLY A 477 1.08 12.67 -12.97
C GLY A 477 0.02 13.75 -12.71
N TYR A 478 -0.76 13.54 -11.67
CA TYR A 478 -1.73 14.51 -11.15
C TYR A 478 -1.16 15.21 -9.91
N PRO A 479 -1.46 16.49 -9.69
CA PRO A 479 -1.02 17.20 -8.49
C PRO A 479 -1.87 16.84 -7.27
N ALA A 480 -1.24 16.78 -6.09
CA ALA A 480 -1.92 16.74 -4.80
C ALA A 480 -2.44 18.14 -4.47
N THR A 481 -3.75 18.33 -4.56
CA THR A 481 -4.44 19.62 -4.40
C THR A 481 -5.33 19.62 -3.16
N THR A 482 -5.87 20.78 -2.79
CA THR A 482 -6.85 20.87 -1.71
C THR A 482 -8.10 20.02 -2.03
N GLY A 483 -8.64 19.40 -1.00
CA GLY A 483 -9.80 18.51 -1.12
C GLY A 483 -9.41 17.16 -1.72
N TRP A 484 -10.33 16.53 -2.44
CA TRP A 484 -10.02 15.29 -3.11
C TRP A 484 -9.09 15.51 -4.31
N ASP A 485 -8.05 14.68 -4.40
CA ASP A 485 -7.13 14.65 -5.54
C ASP A 485 -6.73 13.21 -5.92
N PRO A 486 -6.21 12.99 -7.15
CA PRO A 486 -5.83 11.66 -7.63
C PRO A 486 -4.52 11.10 -7.03
N VAL A 487 -3.95 11.70 -6.00
CA VAL A 487 -2.72 11.24 -5.32
C VAL A 487 -3.05 10.69 -3.94
N THR A 488 -3.82 11.45 -3.16
CA THR A 488 -4.12 11.16 -1.75
C THR A 488 -5.61 10.99 -1.46
N GLY A 489 -6.46 11.06 -2.48
CA GLY A 489 -7.91 10.99 -2.29
C GLY A 489 -8.41 12.13 -1.39
N LEU A 490 -9.21 11.80 -0.38
CA LEU A 490 -9.69 12.74 0.63
C LEU A 490 -8.62 13.11 1.68
N GLY A 491 -7.42 12.56 1.56
CA GLY A 491 -6.34 12.74 2.52
C GLY A 491 -6.21 11.59 3.52
N THR A 492 -5.50 11.83 4.62
CA THR A 492 -5.22 10.84 5.68
C THR A 492 -6.12 11.06 6.91
N PRO A 493 -6.36 10.04 7.75
CA PRO A 493 -7.37 10.14 8.81
C PRO A 493 -6.84 10.82 10.07
N ASN A 494 -7.70 11.58 10.73
CA ASN A 494 -7.65 11.77 12.16
C ASN A 494 -8.55 10.69 12.80
N ALA A 495 -7.98 9.58 13.22
CA ALA A 495 -8.75 8.39 13.58
C ALA A 495 -9.73 8.62 14.73
N ALA A 496 -9.34 9.42 15.73
CA ALA A 496 -10.18 9.71 16.89
C ALA A 496 -11.49 10.42 16.53
N HIS A 497 -11.49 11.20 15.46
CA HIS A 497 -12.67 11.92 14.97
C HIS A 497 -13.39 11.15 13.85
N LEU A 498 -12.64 10.69 12.87
CA LEU A 498 -13.19 10.05 11.68
C LEU A 498 -13.92 8.74 11.98
N ILE A 499 -13.36 7.87 12.84
CA ILE A 499 -13.96 6.55 13.09
C ILE A 499 -15.35 6.64 13.71
N PRO A 500 -15.62 7.45 14.76
CA PRO A 500 -16.97 7.65 15.27
C PRO A 500 -17.96 8.20 14.22
N ASP A 501 -17.53 9.18 13.44
CA ASP A 501 -18.38 9.77 12.40
C ASP A 501 -18.67 8.77 11.25
N LEU A 502 -17.68 7.95 10.89
CA LEU A 502 -17.84 6.88 9.90
C LEU A 502 -18.85 5.83 10.38
N VAL A 503 -18.72 5.38 11.63
CA VAL A 503 -19.65 4.42 12.27
C VAL A 503 -21.09 4.96 12.30
N ALA A 504 -21.26 6.25 12.53
CA ALA A 504 -22.59 6.88 12.59
C ALA A 504 -23.29 6.93 11.21
N LEU A 505 -22.54 6.89 10.11
CA LEU A 505 -23.06 7.02 8.74
C LEU A 505 -23.13 5.69 7.97
N THR A 506 -22.46 4.66 8.44
CA THR A 506 -22.58 3.32 7.85
C THR A 506 -23.85 2.62 8.29
N PRO A 507 -24.47 1.75 7.47
CA PRO A 507 -25.75 1.10 7.76
C PRO A 507 -25.74 0.11 8.93
#